data_d082a116f54daf9458c7b00ece130c83
#
_entry.id   d082a116f54daf9458c7b00ece130c83
#
_cell.length_a   1.000
_cell.length_b   1.000
_cell.length_c   1.000
_cell.angle_alpha   90.00
_cell.angle_beta   90.00
_cell.angle_gamma   90.00
#
_symmetry.space_group_name_H-M   'P 1'
#
loop_
_entity.id
_entity.type
_entity.pdbx_description
1 polymer ?
#
loop_
_entity_poly.entity_id
_entity_poly.type
_entity_poly.pdbx_seq_one_letter_code
_entity_poly.pdbx_strand_id
1 'polypeptide(L)'
;FYIGLGVCSHNPDIVETVKFSNVSIEKITENINAPLIVESTLEILDIATSNRIVVYHTKYHIEAPKWTPDGKSLIYNSQGLLYRIPVKGGTPKLIPTDFANRINNDHGISPDGTQMVISDQTETGSSMIYSIPIEGGVPKKITPLAPSYWHGWSPDGRTLAYCAERNGNYDVYTIPFEGGDEVRLTDTEGLDDGPDYSPDGKYIYFNSTRSGTMQIWRMKPDGSEQEQITTDKYNDWFAHPSPDGKWLAYVTFNTDVPAGDHPPNKDVMLRLMDLETREVTTLTKIFGGQGTINVPSWSPDSQQIAFVSYTQM
;
A
#
# COMPACT_ATOMS: atom_id res chain seq x y z
N PHE A 1 -5.53 -29.48 -26.22
CA PHE A 1 -6.59 -28.47 -26.26
C PHE A 1 -7.65 -28.94 -27.26
N TYR A 2 -8.93 -28.83 -26.89
CA TYR A 2 -10.04 -29.07 -27.78
C TYR A 2 -10.77 -27.72 -27.97
N ILE A 3 -10.93 -27.32 -29.21
CA ILE A 3 -11.70 -26.12 -29.57
C ILE A 3 -12.96 -26.62 -30.25
N GLY A 4 -14.12 -26.26 -29.73
CA GLY A 4 -15.43 -26.60 -30.31
C GLY A 4 -16.16 -25.33 -30.77
N LEU A 5 -16.70 -25.36 -31.98
CA LEU A 5 -17.66 -24.37 -32.44
C LEU A 5 -19.04 -24.99 -32.24
N GLY A 6 -19.91 -24.31 -31.51
CA GLY A 6 -21.25 -24.79 -31.20
C GLY A 6 -22.32 -23.79 -31.60
N VAL A 7 -23.48 -24.30 -32.01
CA VAL A 7 -24.70 -23.55 -32.24
C VAL A 7 -25.77 -24.12 -31.31
N CYS A 8 -26.50 -23.28 -30.64
CA CYS A 8 -27.63 -23.67 -29.81
C CYS A 8 -28.91 -23.07 -30.36
N SER A 9 -29.88 -23.94 -30.69
CA SER A 9 -31.24 -23.48 -30.97
C SER A 9 -32.02 -23.41 -29.65
N HIS A 10 -32.73 -22.31 -29.42
CA HIS A 10 -33.62 -22.13 -28.28
C HIS A 10 -35.02 -22.73 -28.49
N ASN A 11 -35.26 -23.28 -29.70
CA ASN A 11 -36.51 -23.95 -30.01
C ASN A 11 -36.24 -25.46 -30.25
N PRO A 12 -36.76 -26.37 -29.41
CA PRO A 12 -36.52 -27.80 -29.57
C PRO A 12 -37.06 -28.43 -30.83
N ASP A 13 -38.01 -27.77 -31.52
CA ASP A 13 -38.66 -28.25 -32.74
C ASP A 13 -37.94 -27.74 -34.02
N ILE A 14 -36.89 -26.96 -33.89
CA ILE A 14 -36.18 -26.38 -35.04
C ILE A 14 -34.73 -26.92 -35.04
N VAL A 15 -34.37 -27.57 -36.16
CA VAL A 15 -32.97 -27.91 -36.43
C VAL A 15 -32.34 -26.76 -37.23
N GLU A 16 -31.43 -26.03 -36.58
CA GLU A 16 -30.67 -24.98 -37.24
C GLU A 16 -29.34 -25.54 -37.76
N THR A 17 -29.04 -25.27 -39.01
CA THR A 17 -27.77 -25.63 -39.63
C THR A 17 -26.96 -24.37 -39.84
N VAL A 18 -25.82 -24.25 -39.22
CA VAL A 18 -24.87 -23.15 -39.40
C VAL A 18 -23.64 -23.66 -40.10
N LYS A 19 -23.28 -22.97 -41.20
CA LYS A 19 -22.06 -23.28 -41.95
C LYS A 19 -20.97 -22.28 -41.53
N PHE A 20 -19.91 -22.79 -40.92
CA PHE A 20 -18.71 -22.02 -40.67
C PHE A 20 -17.80 -22.06 -41.89
N SER A 21 -17.40 -20.89 -42.40
CA SER A 21 -16.42 -20.76 -43.49
C SER A 21 -15.33 -19.79 -43.08
N ASN A 22 -14.12 -20.05 -43.57
CA ASN A 22 -12.94 -19.24 -43.27
C ASN A 22 -12.59 -19.14 -41.75
N VAL A 23 -12.78 -20.23 -41.03
CA VAL A 23 -12.38 -20.32 -39.63
C VAL A 23 -10.86 -20.37 -39.55
N SER A 24 -10.26 -19.37 -38.93
CA SER A 24 -8.83 -19.39 -38.59
C SER A 24 -8.67 -19.46 -37.05
N ILE A 25 -7.68 -20.23 -36.60
CA ILE A 25 -7.28 -20.24 -35.22
C ILE A 25 -5.98 -19.48 -35.15
N GLU A 26 -6.05 -18.28 -34.60
CA GLU A 26 -4.85 -17.49 -34.28
C GLU A 26 -4.46 -17.77 -32.83
N LYS A 27 -3.17 -18.07 -32.63
CA LYS A 27 -2.63 -18.05 -31.26
C LYS A 27 -2.68 -16.63 -30.79
N ILE A 28 -3.59 -16.31 -29.88
CA ILE A 28 -3.52 -15.06 -29.14
C ILE A 28 -2.25 -15.17 -28.32
N THR A 29 -1.17 -14.56 -28.76
CA THR A 29 -0.07 -14.23 -27.87
C THR A 29 -0.62 -13.16 -26.95
N GLU A 30 -0.98 -13.55 -25.74
CA GLU A 30 -1.23 -12.59 -24.69
C GLU A 30 -0.07 -11.61 -24.73
N ASN A 31 -0.38 -10.34 -24.91
CA ASN A 31 0.62 -9.30 -24.74
C ASN A 31 0.90 -9.25 -23.22
N ILE A 32 1.85 -10.06 -22.77
CA ILE A 32 2.25 -10.13 -21.35
C ILE A 32 2.67 -8.77 -20.77
N ASN A 33 2.83 -7.76 -21.64
CA ASN A 33 3.10 -6.37 -21.26
C ASN A 33 1.84 -5.48 -21.28
N ALA A 34 0.66 -6.01 -21.65
CA ALA A 34 -0.57 -5.24 -21.50
C ALA A 34 -0.84 -5.04 -20.00
N PRO A 35 -1.10 -3.80 -19.56
CA PRO A 35 -1.43 -3.58 -18.16
C PRO A 35 -2.66 -4.40 -17.78
N LEU A 36 -2.56 -5.15 -16.69
CA LEU A 36 -3.69 -5.90 -16.16
C LEU A 36 -4.80 -4.93 -15.78
N ILE A 37 -5.98 -5.11 -16.37
CA ILE A 37 -7.13 -4.30 -16.02
C ILE A 37 -7.77 -4.93 -14.78
N VAL A 38 -7.87 -4.16 -13.71
CA VAL A 38 -8.44 -4.61 -12.45
C VAL A 38 -9.53 -3.67 -11.99
N GLU A 39 -10.53 -4.22 -11.33
CA GLU A 39 -11.47 -3.47 -10.49
C GLU A 39 -10.97 -3.48 -9.05
N SER A 40 -11.13 -2.38 -8.35
CA SER A 40 -10.69 -2.22 -6.97
C SER A 40 -11.86 -2.23 -6.01
N THR A 41 -11.67 -2.91 -4.89
CA THR A 41 -12.62 -2.92 -3.76
C THR A 41 -11.91 -2.40 -2.52
N LEU A 42 -12.36 -1.25 -2.02
CA LEU A 42 -11.94 -0.69 -0.74
C LEU A 42 -12.76 -1.33 0.37
N GLU A 43 -12.08 -1.91 1.33
CA GLU A 43 -12.68 -2.71 2.38
C GLU A 43 -12.16 -2.34 3.75
N ILE A 44 -12.96 -2.65 4.77
CA ILE A 44 -12.58 -2.61 6.18
C ILE A 44 -12.70 -4.04 6.72
N LEU A 45 -11.66 -4.50 7.41
CA LEU A 45 -11.60 -5.79 8.08
C LEU A 45 -11.55 -5.58 9.59
N ASP A 46 -12.44 -6.26 10.33
CA ASP A 46 -12.41 -6.35 11.77
C ASP A 46 -11.41 -7.43 12.20
N ILE A 47 -10.42 -7.07 13.03
CA ILE A 47 -9.30 -7.98 13.35
C ILE A 47 -9.69 -9.15 14.24
N ALA A 48 -10.73 -9.00 15.07
CA ALA A 48 -11.17 -10.05 15.98
C ALA A 48 -12.01 -11.13 15.29
N THR A 49 -12.79 -10.75 14.27
CA THR A 49 -13.73 -11.64 13.59
C THR A 49 -13.31 -12.01 12.17
N SER A 50 -12.34 -11.26 11.59
CA SER A 50 -11.98 -11.30 10.17
C SER A 50 -13.14 -10.97 9.21
N ASN A 51 -14.22 -10.38 9.73
CA ASN A 51 -15.33 -9.91 8.90
C ASN A 51 -14.89 -8.73 8.03
N ARG A 52 -15.30 -8.74 6.76
CA ARG A 52 -14.98 -7.72 5.78
C ARG A 52 -16.24 -6.94 5.41
N ILE A 53 -16.10 -5.63 5.31
CA ILE A 53 -17.17 -4.72 4.88
C ILE A 53 -16.65 -3.95 3.67
N VAL A 54 -17.38 -4.01 2.55
CA VAL A 54 -17.08 -3.21 1.36
C VAL A 54 -17.54 -1.78 1.61
N VAL A 55 -16.60 -0.84 1.49
CA VAL A 55 -16.84 0.61 1.58
C VAL A 55 -17.10 1.20 0.20
N TYR A 56 -16.29 0.77 -0.79
CA TYR A 56 -16.38 1.31 -2.13
C TYR A 56 -15.87 0.30 -3.17
N HIS A 57 -16.51 0.27 -4.32
CA HIS A 57 -16.08 -0.54 -5.46
C HIS A 57 -16.00 0.34 -6.71
N THR A 58 -14.96 0.14 -7.52
CA THR A 58 -14.71 0.95 -8.70
C THR A 58 -13.88 0.20 -9.73
N LYS A 59 -14.10 0.54 -11.01
CA LYS A 59 -13.27 0.09 -12.14
C LYS A 59 -11.90 0.79 -12.22
N TYR A 60 -11.68 1.80 -11.41
CA TYR A 60 -10.40 2.50 -11.36
C TYR A 60 -9.49 1.86 -10.33
N HIS A 61 -8.19 1.87 -10.60
CA HIS A 61 -7.19 1.43 -9.63
C HIS A 61 -7.14 2.43 -8.46
N ILE A 62 -7.32 1.91 -7.25
CA ILE A 62 -7.19 2.68 -6.00
C ILE A 62 -6.19 1.97 -5.08
N GLU A 63 -5.52 2.72 -4.22
CA GLU A 63 -4.41 2.24 -3.38
C GLU A 63 -4.39 2.92 -2.01
N ALA A 64 -3.72 2.28 -1.06
CA ALA A 64 -3.23 2.88 0.17
C ALA A 64 -4.30 3.60 1.01
N PRO A 65 -5.34 2.91 1.47
CA PRO A 65 -6.38 3.55 2.27
C PRO A 65 -5.87 3.92 3.66
N LYS A 66 -6.11 5.16 4.08
CA LYS A 66 -5.75 5.70 5.39
C LYS A 66 -6.98 6.19 6.12
N TRP A 67 -7.18 5.79 7.37
CA TRP A 67 -8.23 6.34 8.24
C TRP A 67 -7.95 7.78 8.62
N THR A 68 -9.01 8.61 8.64
CA THR A 68 -8.94 9.92 9.31
C THR A 68 -8.92 9.75 10.83
N PRO A 69 -8.24 10.65 11.59
CA PRO A 69 -8.13 10.51 13.05
C PRO A 69 -9.47 10.48 13.80
N ASP A 70 -10.53 11.06 13.23
CA ASP A 70 -11.87 11.03 13.79
C ASP A 70 -12.64 9.72 13.52
N GLY A 71 -12.04 8.80 12.77
CA GLY A 71 -12.61 7.49 12.41
C GLY A 71 -13.81 7.53 11.46
N LYS A 72 -14.08 8.69 10.81
CA LYS A 72 -15.29 8.85 9.99
C LYS A 72 -15.09 8.65 8.50
N SER A 73 -13.84 8.76 8.03
CA SER A 73 -13.52 8.69 6.60
C SER A 73 -12.23 7.92 6.35
N LEU A 74 -12.08 7.48 5.10
CA LEU A 74 -10.83 6.98 4.54
C LEU A 74 -10.32 7.96 3.49
N ILE A 75 -9.02 8.12 3.40
CA ILE A 75 -8.32 8.79 2.30
C ILE A 75 -7.59 7.71 1.52
N TYR A 76 -7.62 7.76 0.20
CA TYR A 76 -6.93 6.81 -0.67
C TYR A 76 -6.40 7.50 -1.93
N ASN A 77 -5.41 6.89 -2.56
CA ASN A 77 -4.87 7.32 -3.85
C ASN A 77 -5.63 6.67 -5.01
N SER A 78 -5.83 7.42 -6.09
CA SER A 78 -6.26 6.90 -7.38
C SER A 78 -5.77 7.81 -8.51
N GLN A 79 -5.11 7.23 -9.51
CA GLN A 79 -4.66 7.94 -10.71
C GLN A 79 -3.83 9.20 -10.41
N GLY A 80 -2.98 9.13 -9.38
CA GLY A 80 -2.12 10.25 -8.98
C GLY A 80 -2.80 11.33 -8.16
N LEU A 81 -4.04 11.11 -7.72
CA LEU A 81 -4.84 12.06 -6.94
C LEU A 81 -5.33 11.41 -5.63
N LEU A 82 -5.67 12.24 -4.66
CA LEU A 82 -6.22 11.79 -3.38
C LEU A 82 -7.72 12.02 -3.29
N TYR A 83 -8.39 11.05 -2.71
CA TYR A 83 -9.84 11.08 -2.49
C TYR A 83 -10.18 10.77 -1.04
N ARG A 84 -11.22 11.42 -0.51
CA ARG A 84 -11.81 11.12 0.80
C ARG A 84 -13.18 10.49 0.61
N ILE A 85 -13.46 9.41 1.33
CA ILE A 85 -14.76 8.73 1.35
C ILE A 85 -15.19 8.43 2.79
N PRO A 86 -16.48 8.59 3.16
CA PRO A 86 -16.98 8.14 4.47
C PRO A 86 -16.79 6.62 4.64
N VAL A 87 -16.47 6.17 5.85
CA VAL A 87 -16.34 4.72 6.16
C VAL A 87 -17.61 3.92 5.93
N LYS A 88 -18.77 4.59 5.90
CA LYS A 88 -20.07 3.99 5.56
C LYS A 88 -20.33 3.89 4.06
N GLY A 89 -19.33 4.25 3.23
CA GLY A 89 -19.48 4.34 1.78
C GLY A 89 -20.09 5.67 1.33
N GLY A 90 -20.35 5.76 0.03
CA GLY A 90 -20.90 6.95 -0.62
C GLY A 90 -20.04 7.44 -1.77
N THR A 91 -20.17 8.70 -2.14
CA THR A 91 -19.41 9.29 -3.26
C THR A 91 -18.08 9.83 -2.77
N PRO A 92 -16.95 9.35 -3.33
CA PRO A 92 -15.63 9.91 -3.01
C PRO A 92 -15.55 11.39 -3.39
N LYS A 93 -14.85 12.17 -2.56
CA LYS A 93 -14.56 13.58 -2.80
C LYS A 93 -13.08 13.76 -3.07
N LEU A 94 -12.76 14.44 -4.17
CA LEU A 94 -11.40 14.83 -4.50
C LEU A 94 -10.86 15.79 -3.42
N ILE A 95 -9.63 15.54 -2.96
CA ILE A 95 -8.85 16.47 -2.16
C ILE A 95 -8.00 17.30 -3.15
N PRO A 96 -8.17 18.62 -3.20
CA PRO A 96 -7.41 19.45 -4.13
C PRO A 96 -5.94 19.52 -3.71
N THR A 97 -5.04 19.21 -4.62
CA THR A 97 -3.58 19.14 -4.38
C THR A 97 -2.80 20.06 -5.32
N ASP A 98 -3.45 21.10 -5.86
CA ASP A 98 -2.89 22.12 -6.76
C ASP A 98 -2.06 21.47 -7.90
N PHE A 99 -0.74 21.69 -7.97
CA PHE A 99 0.11 21.13 -9.02
C PHE A 99 0.38 19.63 -8.86
N ALA A 100 0.30 19.06 -7.64
CA ALA A 100 0.62 17.66 -7.38
C ALA A 100 -0.49 16.74 -7.92
N ASN A 101 -0.22 16.12 -9.07
CA ASN A 101 -1.16 15.26 -9.78
C ASN A 101 -0.55 13.92 -10.23
N ARG A 102 0.64 13.61 -9.71
CA ARG A 102 1.34 12.34 -9.86
C ARG A 102 1.76 11.78 -8.50
N ILE A 103 0.82 11.90 -7.54
CA ILE A 103 0.98 11.36 -6.19
C ILE A 103 1.00 9.83 -6.30
N ASN A 104 2.02 9.19 -5.72
CA ASN A 104 2.05 7.75 -5.58
C ASN A 104 1.21 7.29 -4.38
N ASN A 105 1.29 6.01 -4.01
CA ASN A 105 0.53 5.45 -2.91
C ASN A 105 1.03 5.87 -1.51
N ASP A 106 2.17 6.56 -1.40
CA ASP A 106 2.74 6.96 -0.11
C ASP A 106 2.19 8.31 0.34
N HIS A 107 1.21 8.27 1.21
CA HIS A 107 0.62 9.45 1.81
C HIS A 107 0.17 9.17 3.26
N GLY A 108 0.08 10.22 4.06
CA GLY A 108 -0.35 10.04 5.44
C GLY A 108 -0.78 11.32 6.13
N ILE A 109 -1.51 11.14 7.23
CA ILE A 109 -2.10 12.22 8.01
C ILE A 109 -1.24 12.43 9.25
N SER A 110 -0.97 13.68 9.61
CA SER A 110 -0.26 14.04 10.84
C SER A 110 -1.02 13.55 12.08
N PRO A 111 -0.33 13.27 13.20
CA PRO A 111 -0.99 12.79 14.42
C PRO A 111 -2.07 13.74 14.96
N ASP A 112 -1.93 15.06 14.74
CA ASP A 112 -2.93 16.07 15.12
C ASP A 112 -4.09 16.20 14.11
N GLY A 113 -4.01 15.50 12.96
CA GLY A 113 -5.04 15.48 11.92
C GLY A 113 -5.15 16.75 11.08
N THR A 114 -4.20 17.68 11.17
CA THR A 114 -4.29 18.99 10.48
C THR A 114 -3.58 19.00 9.13
N GLN A 115 -2.55 18.15 8.95
CA GLN A 115 -1.71 18.09 7.77
C GLN A 115 -1.76 16.70 7.14
N MET A 116 -1.44 16.64 5.85
CA MET A 116 -1.04 15.41 5.16
C MET A 116 0.36 15.56 4.61
N VAL A 117 1.02 14.42 4.45
CA VAL A 117 2.24 14.26 3.68
C VAL A 117 1.93 13.41 2.46
N ILE A 118 2.48 13.79 1.32
CA ILE A 118 2.34 13.10 0.03
C ILE A 118 3.71 12.91 -0.60
N SER A 119 3.88 11.82 -1.33
CA SER A 119 5.00 11.59 -2.23
C SER A 119 4.55 11.83 -3.66
N ASP A 120 5.07 12.86 -4.32
CA ASP A 120 4.63 13.29 -5.66
C ASP A 120 5.79 13.42 -6.64
N GLN A 121 5.53 13.11 -7.92
CA GLN A 121 6.52 13.08 -9.00
C GLN A 121 6.33 14.22 -10.01
N THR A 122 5.38 15.11 -9.81
CA THR A 122 4.95 16.07 -10.85
C THR A 122 6.06 17.02 -11.24
N GLU A 123 6.77 17.62 -10.27
CA GLU A 123 7.78 18.63 -10.56
C GLU A 123 9.11 18.05 -11.08
N THR A 124 9.53 16.91 -10.56
CA THR A 124 10.89 16.39 -10.79
C THR A 124 10.94 15.16 -11.69
N GLY A 125 9.77 14.52 -11.94
CA GLY A 125 9.70 13.21 -12.57
C GLY A 125 10.12 12.06 -11.65
N SER A 126 10.56 12.36 -10.43
CA SER A 126 10.95 11.42 -9.38
C SER A 126 10.28 11.82 -8.07
N SER A 127 10.01 10.85 -7.17
CA SER A 127 9.22 11.09 -5.97
C SER A 127 9.91 12.03 -5.00
N MET A 128 9.19 13.04 -4.53
CA MET A 128 9.58 13.97 -3.48
C MET A 128 8.47 14.08 -2.46
N ILE A 129 8.83 14.38 -1.22
CA ILE A 129 7.88 14.50 -0.11
C ILE A 129 7.45 15.96 0.05
N TYR A 130 6.13 16.16 0.10
CA TYR A 130 5.49 17.45 0.33
C TYR A 130 4.49 17.36 1.48
N SER A 131 4.25 18.48 2.17
CA SER A 131 3.12 18.65 3.09
C SER A 131 2.01 19.45 2.45
N ILE A 132 0.76 19.14 2.82
CA ILE A 132 -0.44 19.89 2.45
C ILE A 132 -1.41 19.91 3.65
N PRO A 133 -2.30 20.92 3.78
CA PRO A 133 -3.40 20.85 4.75
C PRO A 133 -4.29 19.62 4.49
N ILE A 134 -4.93 19.09 5.54
CA ILE A 134 -5.80 17.90 5.45
C ILE A 134 -6.98 18.08 4.47
N GLU A 135 -7.43 19.30 4.24
CA GLU A 135 -8.50 19.62 3.28
C GLU A 135 -7.96 19.95 1.87
N GLY A 136 -6.65 19.78 1.66
CA GLY A 136 -5.98 20.11 0.41
C GLY A 136 -5.40 21.53 0.40
N GLY A 137 -4.67 21.84 -0.66
CA GLY A 137 -4.00 23.13 -0.84
C GLY A 137 -2.75 23.01 -1.73
N VAL A 138 -1.93 24.05 -1.69
CA VAL A 138 -0.66 24.09 -2.43
C VAL A 138 0.38 23.27 -1.65
N PRO A 139 1.00 22.24 -2.28
CA PRO A 139 2.02 21.44 -1.62
C PRO A 139 3.27 22.26 -1.26
N LYS A 140 3.77 22.06 -0.03
CA LYS A 140 5.05 22.61 0.44
C LYS A 140 6.09 21.50 0.48
N LYS A 141 7.17 21.65 -0.27
CA LYS A 141 8.25 20.68 -0.34
C LYS A 141 8.97 20.50 1.00
N ILE A 142 9.24 19.24 1.37
CA ILE A 142 9.97 18.87 2.58
C ILE A 142 11.36 18.31 2.26
N THR A 143 11.44 17.25 1.43
CA THR A 143 12.72 16.61 1.14
C THR A 143 13.55 17.42 0.14
N PRO A 144 14.87 17.53 0.34
CA PRO A 144 15.76 18.26 -0.57
C PRO A 144 16.10 17.45 -1.83
N LEU A 145 16.11 16.13 -1.75
CA LEU A 145 16.58 15.22 -2.80
C LEU A 145 15.50 14.20 -3.20
N ALA A 146 15.59 13.71 -4.43
CA ALA A 146 14.76 12.64 -4.99
C ALA A 146 15.63 11.43 -5.38
N PRO A 147 15.08 10.20 -5.38
CA PRO A 147 13.74 9.86 -4.92
C PRO A 147 13.64 9.84 -3.40
N SER A 148 12.47 10.14 -2.89
CA SER A 148 12.09 10.04 -1.48
C SER A 148 10.63 9.64 -1.39
N TYR A 149 10.31 8.57 -0.62
CA TYR A 149 9.01 7.94 -0.49
C TYR A 149 8.60 7.94 0.98
N TRP A 150 7.52 8.65 1.31
CA TRP A 150 7.07 8.78 2.69
C TRP A 150 6.41 7.49 3.18
N HIS A 151 6.62 7.16 4.48
CA HIS A 151 5.96 6.02 5.12
C HIS A 151 5.43 6.30 6.52
N GLY A 152 6.14 7.06 7.35
CA GLY A 152 5.77 7.20 8.76
C GLY A 152 5.91 8.61 9.34
N TRP A 153 5.03 8.92 10.31
CA TRP A 153 5.12 10.07 11.18
C TRP A 153 5.64 9.65 12.55
N SER A 154 6.54 10.45 13.14
CA SER A 154 6.78 10.34 14.59
C SER A 154 5.49 10.69 15.35
N PRO A 155 5.21 10.04 16.50
CA PRO A 155 3.97 10.29 17.24
C PRO A 155 3.80 11.73 17.74
N ASP A 156 4.89 12.47 17.89
CA ASP A 156 4.90 13.89 18.26
C ASP A 156 4.67 14.84 17.05
N GLY A 157 4.56 14.27 15.83
CA GLY A 157 4.32 15.02 14.60
C GLY A 157 5.48 15.87 14.11
N ARG A 158 6.70 15.69 14.64
CA ARG A 158 7.86 16.55 14.33
C ARG A 158 8.80 15.98 13.30
N THR A 159 8.77 14.66 13.09
CA THR A 159 9.72 13.95 12.23
C THR A 159 8.98 13.02 11.28
N LEU A 160 9.45 12.95 10.04
CA LEU A 160 9.01 12.01 9.03
C LEU A 160 10.04 10.90 8.87
N ALA A 161 9.58 9.67 8.74
CA ALA A 161 10.39 8.54 8.30
C ALA A 161 10.02 8.16 6.86
N TYR A 162 11.01 7.88 6.04
CA TYR A 162 10.82 7.64 4.61
C TYR A 162 11.91 6.76 4.04
N CYS A 163 11.62 6.13 2.90
CA CYS A 163 12.61 5.43 2.08
C CYS A 163 13.19 6.39 1.06
N ALA A 164 14.49 6.32 0.84
CA ALA A 164 15.16 7.13 -0.18
C ALA A 164 16.37 6.42 -0.77
N GLU A 165 16.55 6.60 -2.09
CA GLU A 165 17.78 6.17 -2.73
C GLU A 165 18.83 7.27 -2.61
N ARG A 166 19.96 6.93 -2.01
CA ARG A 166 21.14 7.78 -1.96
C ARG A 166 22.39 6.92 -2.25
N ASN A 167 23.21 7.39 -3.18
CA ASN A 167 24.43 6.68 -3.55
C ASN A 167 24.23 5.24 -4.07
N GLY A 168 23.08 4.97 -4.73
CA GLY A 168 22.76 3.67 -5.33
C GLY A 168 22.22 2.63 -4.35
N ASN A 169 21.84 3.01 -3.14
CA ASN A 169 21.16 2.13 -2.17
C ASN A 169 19.89 2.78 -1.63
N TYR A 170 18.84 1.97 -1.44
CA TYR A 170 17.60 2.38 -0.80
C TYR A 170 17.69 2.11 0.69
N ASP A 171 17.56 3.16 1.48
CA ASP A 171 17.66 3.11 2.94
C ASP A 171 16.55 3.90 3.62
N VAL A 172 16.40 3.65 4.91
CA VAL A 172 15.52 4.41 5.79
C VAL A 172 16.20 5.71 6.20
N TYR A 173 15.48 6.81 6.02
CA TYR A 173 15.86 8.16 6.42
C TYR A 173 14.81 8.79 7.31
N THR A 174 15.21 9.80 8.05
CA THR A 174 14.32 10.71 8.77
C THR A 174 14.64 12.15 8.40
N ILE A 175 13.64 13.04 8.51
CA ILE A 175 13.76 14.48 8.30
C ILE A 175 12.78 15.22 9.20
N PRO A 176 13.12 16.39 9.77
CA PRO A 176 12.14 17.23 10.44
C PRO A 176 10.96 17.59 9.50
N PHE A 177 9.74 17.60 10.03
CA PHE A 177 8.55 17.95 9.24
C PHE A 177 8.65 19.35 8.59
N GLU A 178 9.29 20.28 9.24
CA GLU A 178 9.53 21.62 8.70
C GLU A 178 10.61 21.67 7.61
N GLY A 179 11.24 20.52 7.30
CA GLY A 179 12.38 20.43 6.43
C GLY A 179 13.72 20.58 7.18
N GLY A 180 14.81 20.47 6.45
CA GLY A 180 16.16 20.55 7.01
C GLY A 180 17.04 19.39 6.53
N ASP A 181 17.98 19.00 7.37
CA ASP A 181 18.93 17.93 7.06
C ASP A 181 18.27 16.56 7.23
N GLU A 182 18.45 15.68 6.24
CA GLU A 182 18.05 14.28 6.32
C GLU A 182 19.08 13.45 7.12
N VAL A 183 18.59 12.51 7.91
CA VAL A 183 19.41 11.58 8.68
C VAL A 183 19.20 10.17 8.16
N ARG A 184 20.25 9.51 7.69
CA ARG A 184 20.24 8.11 7.28
C ARG A 184 20.26 7.21 8.52
N LEU A 185 19.30 6.26 8.62
CA LEU A 185 19.18 5.36 9.77
C LEU A 185 19.65 3.93 9.45
N THR A 186 19.64 3.53 8.19
CA THR A 186 20.15 2.23 7.75
C THR A 186 21.22 2.42 6.67
N ASP A 187 22.18 1.49 6.59
CA ASP A 187 23.31 1.56 5.66
C ASP A 187 23.78 0.16 5.18
N THR A 188 22.95 -0.84 5.38
CA THR A 188 23.26 -2.21 4.92
C THR A 188 23.04 -2.33 3.42
N GLU A 189 23.82 -3.21 2.78
CA GLU A 189 23.59 -3.56 1.36
C GLU A 189 22.20 -4.20 1.18
N GLY A 190 21.49 -3.75 0.16
CA GLY A 190 20.14 -4.18 -0.16
C GLY A 190 19.10 -3.12 0.12
N LEU A 191 17.84 -3.50 -0.05
CA LEU A 191 16.69 -2.60 0.10
C LEU A 191 16.23 -2.58 1.56
N ASP A 192 16.20 -1.38 2.13
CA ASP A 192 15.50 -1.06 3.38
C ASP A 192 14.38 -0.06 3.09
N ASP A 193 13.12 -0.39 3.44
CA ASP A 193 11.95 0.36 3.02
C ASP A 193 10.82 0.33 4.08
N GLY A 194 9.75 1.08 3.84
CA GLY A 194 8.50 1.04 4.60
C GLY A 194 8.62 1.41 6.09
N PRO A 195 9.37 2.45 6.48
CA PRO A 195 9.53 2.78 7.89
C PRO A 195 8.26 3.36 8.52
N ASP A 196 7.78 2.78 9.62
CA ASP A 196 6.66 3.30 10.40
C ASP A 196 6.98 3.30 11.90
N TYR A 197 6.60 4.37 12.60
CA TYR A 197 6.87 4.52 14.03
C TYR A 197 5.91 3.67 14.87
N SER A 198 6.43 3.10 15.98
CA SER A 198 5.55 2.62 17.04
C SER A 198 4.80 3.80 17.67
N PRO A 199 3.54 3.60 18.15
CA PRO A 199 2.72 4.69 18.69
C PRO A 199 3.32 5.36 19.94
N ASP A 200 4.21 4.67 20.66
CA ASP A 200 4.96 5.22 21.81
C ASP A 200 6.28 5.89 21.41
N GLY A 201 6.62 5.90 20.11
CA GLY A 201 7.82 6.52 19.57
C GLY A 201 9.13 5.81 19.90
N LYS A 202 9.10 4.61 20.51
CA LYS A 202 10.32 3.92 20.93
C LYS A 202 11.01 3.17 19.81
N TYR A 203 10.27 2.81 18.76
CA TYR A 203 10.78 2.03 17.62
C TYR A 203 10.32 2.61 16.29
N ILE A 204 11.11 2.33 15.25
CA ILE A 204 10.72 2.41 13.85
C ILE A 204 10.75 0.97 13.33
N TYR A 205 9.61 0.49 12.83
CA TYR A 205 9.52 -0.76 12.06
C TYR A 205 9.86 -0.46 10.62
N PHE A 206 10.54 -1.38 9.95
CA PHE A 206 10.89 -1.26 8.54
C PHE A 206 11.06 -2.63 7.92
N ASN A 207 11.10 -2.74 6.61
CA ASN A 207 11.41 -3.97 5.91
C ASN A 207 12.81 -3.93 5.32
N SER A 208 13.47 -5.11 5.28
CA SER A 208 14.84 -5.24 4.81
C SER A 208 15.08 -6.59 4.13
N THR A 209 15.86 -6.57 3.04
CA THR A 209 16.30 -7.78 2.32
C THR A 209 17.57 -8.38 2.89
N ARG A 210 18.19 -7.79 3.91
CA ARG A 210 19.52 -8.18 4.45
C ARG A 210 19.60 -9.62 4.96
N SER A 211 18.46 -10.25 5.28
CA SER A 211 18.38 -11.66 5.70
C SER A 211 18.14 -12.65 4.54
N GLY A 212 18.09 -12.18 3.29
CA GLY A 212 17.92 -13.00 2.08
C GLY A 212 16.48 -13.01 1.53
N THR A 213 15.46 -12.86 2.37
CA THR A 213 14.07 -12.57 2.02
C THR A 213 13.70 -11.20 2.58
N MET A 214 12.63 -10.58 2.06
CA MET A 214 12.12 -9.35 2.66
C MET A 214 11.48 -9.68 3.99
N GLN A 215 12.03 -9.13 5.07
CA GLN A 215 11.57 -9.35 6.43
C GLN A 215 11.34 -8.04 7.16
N ILE A 216 10.48 -8.06 8.17
CA ILE A 216 10.24 -6.91 9.03
C ILE A 216 11.34 -6.86 10.10
N TRP A 217 11.87 -5.67 10.27
CA TRP A 217 12.86 -5.30 11.29
C TRP A 217 12.32 -4.14 12.13
N ARG A 218 12.91 -3.87 13.26
CA ARG A 218 12.72 -2.64 14.01
C ARG A 218 14.05 -2.09 14.51
N MET A 219 14.08 -0.80 14.80
CA MET A 219 15.22 -0.10 15.35
C MET A 219 14.77 1.01 16.29
N LYS A 220 15.71 1.57 17.07
CA LYS A 220 15.46 2.83 17.77
C LYS A 220 15.32 3.99 16.78
N PRO A 221 14.68 5.12 17.17
CA PRO A 221 14.54 6.29 16.26
C PRO A 221 15.87 6.92 15.81
N ASP A 222 16.96 6.62 16.49
CA ASP A 222 18.32 7.04 16.12
C ASP A 222 19.04 6.04 15.19
N GLY A 223 18.35 4.97 14.74
CA GLY A 223 18.89 3.92 13.90
C GLY A 223 19.62 2.79 14.64
N SER A 224 19.80 2.89 15.95
CA SER A 224 20.47 1.87 16.76
C SER A 224 19.57 0.68 17.09
N GLU A 225 20.16 -0.39 17.65
CA GLU A 225 19.46 -1.59 18.14
C GLU A 225 18.54 -2.22 17.09
N GLN A 226 19.05 -2.45 15.87
CA GLN A 226 18.29 -3.08 14.78
C GLN A 226 18.06 -4.57 15.09
N GLU A 227 16.77 -4.97 15.11
CA GLU A 227 16.32 -6.33 15.46
C GLU A 227 15.38 -6.87 14.39
N GLN A 228 15.61 -8.10 13.93
CA GLN A 228 14.70 -8.80 13.01
C GLN A 228 13.44 -9.28 13.74
N ILE A 229 12.26 -9.02 13.15
CA ILE A 229 10.96 -9.31 13.74
C ILE A 229 10.31 -10.51 13.09
N THR A 230 10.35 -10.63 11.77
CA THR A 230 9.86 -11.80 11.04
C THR A 230 11.01 -12.62 10.48
N THR A 231 10.84 -13.95 10.40
CA THR A 231 11.92 -14.88 10.03
C THR A 231 11.42 -16.03 9.16
N ASP A 232 10.25 -15.89 8.56
CA ASP A 232 9.68 -16.94 7.74
C ASP A 232 10.20 -16.92 6.28
N LYS A 233 9.68 -17.81 5.45
CA LYS A 233 10.13 -17.98 4.06
C LYS A 233 9.52 -17.00 3.07
N TYR A 234 8.52 -16.25 3.51
CA TYR A 234 7.78 -15.31 2.67
C TYR A 234 8.46 -13.95 2.62
N ASN A 235 7.91 -13.03 1.85
CA ASN A 235 8.36 -11.64 1.79
C ASN A 235 7.33 -10.74 2.47
N ASP A 236 7.69 -10.21 3.64
CA ASP A 236 6.83 -9.39 4.49
C ASP A 236 7.13 -7.90 4.28
N TRP A 237 6.09 -7.12 3.96
CA TRP A 237 6.20 -5.73 3.56
C TRP A 237 5.25 -4.82 4.32
N PHE A 238 5.64 -3.55 4.51
CA PHE A 238 4.80 -2.46 5.01
C PHE A 238 4.16 -2.77 6.36
N ALA A 239 5.00 -2.88 7.38
CA ALA A 239 4.57 -3.18 8.74
C ALA A 239 4.03 -1.95 9.45
N HIS A 240 2.76 -1.99 9.83
CA HIS A 240 2.06 -0.90 10.49
C HIS A 240 1.64 -1.28 11.91
N PRO A 241 2.28 -0.71 12.95
CA PRO A 241 1.83 -0.90 14.33
C PRO A 241 0.42 -0.34 14.55
N SER A 242 -0.39 -1.05 15.33
CA SER A 242 -1.70 -0.53 15.73
C SER A 242 -1.56 0.67 16.67
N PRO A 243 -2.54 1.61 16.69
CA PRO A 243 -2.50 2.76 17.60
C PRO A 243 -2.37 2.42 19.08
N ASP A 244 -2.88 1.25 19.53
CA ASP A 244 -2.75 0.78 20.91
C ASP A 244 -1.41 0.05 21.19
N GLY A 245 -0.58 -0.14 20.16
CA GLY A 245 0.75 -0.75 20.26
C GLY A 245 0.77 -2.26 20.48
N LYS A 246 -0.36 -2.96 20.31
CA LYS A 246 -0.44 -4.41 20.55
C LYS A 246 -0.22 -5.26 19.31
N TRP A 247 -0.53 -4.74 18.15
CA TRP A 247 -0.56 -5.46 16.90
C TRP A 247 0.37 -4.86 15.85
N LEU A 248 0.84 -5.70 14.95
CA LEU A 248 1.56 -5.29 13.74
C LEU A 248 0.85 -5.89 12.54
N ALA A 249 0.27 -5.06 11.68
CA ALA A 249 -0.35 -5.49 10.42
C ALA A 249 0.64 -5.31 9.28
N TYR A 250 0.67 -6.26 8.34
CA TYR A 250 1.55 -6.20 7.18
C TYR A 250 1.03 -7.05 6.02
N VAL A 251 1.51 -6.77 4.82
CA VAL A 251 1.23 -7.57 3.62
C VAL A 251 2.38 -8.54 3.37
N THR A 252 2.03 -9.76 2.98
CA THR A 252 2.99 -10.83 2.73
C THR A 252 2.83 -11.36 1.31
N PHE A 253 3.92 -11.32 0.54
CA PHE A 253 4.01 -11.93 -0.79
C PHE A 253 4.50 -13.37 -0.68
N ASN A 254 4.05 -14.19 -1.63
CA ASN A 254 4.53 -15.57 -1.77
C ASN A 254 5.98 -15.61 -2.28
N THR A 255 6.60 -16.77 -2.19
CA THR A 255 8.01 -16.99 -2.56
C THR A 255 8.32 -16.91 -4.05
N ASP A 256 7.31 -16.80 -4.91
CA ASP A 256 7.46 -16.57 -6.35
C ASP A 256 7.73 -15.10 -6.71
N VAL A 257 7.56 -14.18 -5.76
CA VAL A 257 7.93 -12.76 -5.88
C VAL A 257 9.36 -12.59 -5.37
N PRO A 258 10.27 -11.96 -6.13
CA PRO A 258 11.62 -11.65 -5.65
C PRO A 258 11.61 -10.83 -4.35
N ALA A 259 12.60 -11.04 -3.48
CA ALA A 259 12.65 -10.43 -2.16
C ALA A 259 12.58 -8.88 -2.19
N GLY A 260 13.22 -8.25 -3.18
CA GLY A 260 13.22 -6.79 -3.34
C GLY A 260 12.02 -6.22 -4.08
N ASP A 261 11.05 -7.05 -4.48
CA ASP A 261 9.90 -6.62 -5.27
C ASP A 261 8.61 -6.67 -4.45
N HIS A 262 7.75 -5.69 -4.68
CA HIS A 262 6.40 -5.63 -4.10
C HIS A 262 5.36 -5.22 -5.19
N PRO A 263 5.21 -6.04 -6.25
CA PRO A 263 4.39 -5.66 -7.39
C PRO A 263 2.89 -5.55 -7.03
N PRO A 264 2.11 -4.73 -7.77
CA PRO A 264 0.66 -4.81 -7.73
C PRO A 264 0.17 -6.11 -8.36
N ASN A 265 -1.10 -6.43 -8.16
CA ASN A 265 -1.81 -7.52 -8.84
C ASN A 265 -1.18 -8.90 -8.61
N LYS A 266 -1.00 -9.25 -7.36
CA LYS A 266 -0.49 -10.55 -6.87
C LYS A 266 -1.39 -11.15 -5.80
N ASP A 267 -1.35 -12.46 -5.68
CA ASP A 267 -1.92 -13.15 -4.52
C ASP A 267 -1.05 -12.86 -3.30
N VAL A 268 -1.64 -12.20 -2.32
CA VAL A 268 -0.98 -11.81 -1.08
C VAL A 268 -1.78 -12.21 0.14
N MET A 269 -1.15 -12.19 1.29
CA MET A 269 -1.76 -12.37 2.59
C MET A 269 -1.73 -11.05 3.37
N LEU A 270 -2.83 -10.67 3.98
CA LEU A 270 -2.84 -9.67 5.04
C LEU A 270 -2.64 -10.41 6.36
N ARG A 271 -1.56 -10.10 7.05
CA ARG A 271 -1.15 -10.76 8.29
C ARG A 271 -1.18 -9.81 9.47
N LEU A 272 -1.37 -10.40 10.63
CA LEU A 272 -1.40 -9.73 11.92
C LEU A 272 -0.48 -10.46 12.89
N MET A 273 0.46 -9.74 13.48
CA MET A 273 1.31 -10.25 14.56
C MET A 273 0.88 -9.62 15.88
N ASP A 274 0.73 -10.44 16.91
CA ASP A 274 0.68 -9.98 18.29
C ASP A 274 2.09 -9.59 18.73
N LEU A 275 2.29 -8.33 19.14
CA LEU A 275 3.62 -7.79 19.46
C LEU A 275 4.19 -8.30 20.80
N GLU A 276 3.35 -8.83 21.69
CA GLU A 276 3.77 -9.43 22.95
C GLU A 276 4.22 -10.89 22.76
N THR A 277 3.37 -11.70 22.10
CA THR A 277 3.59 -13.15 21.93
C THR A 277 4.40 -13.49 20.68
N ARG A 278 4.46 -12.60 19.69
CA ARG A 278 5.02 -12.81 18.35
C ARG A 278 4.23 -13.84 17.51
N GLU A 279 3.05 -14.22 17.94
CA GLU A 279 2.16 -15.09 17.15
C GLU A 279 1.63 -14.34 15.93
N VAL A 280 1.65 -15.02 14.77
CA VAL A 280 1.20 -14.48 13.48
C VAL A 280 -0.05 -15.16 13.03
N THR A 281 -1.08 -14.39 12.72
CA THR A 281 -2.35 -14.83 12.14
C THR A 281 -2.49 -14.29 10.72
N THR A 282 -2.95 -15.11 9.78
CA THR A 282 -3.37 -14.65 8.46
C THR A 282 -4.83 -14.21 8.54
N LEU A 283 -5.09 -12.91 8.43
CA LEU A 283 -6.44 -12.35 8.48
C LEU A 283 -7.23 -12.68 7.22
N THR A 284 -6.59 -12.53 6.05
CA THR A 284 -7.21 -12.85 4.76
C THR A 284 -6.17 -13.09 3.68
N LYS A 285 -6.57 -13.82 2.63
CA LYS A 285 -5.82 -13.97 1.37
C LYS A 285 -6.60 -13.25 0.28
N ILE A 286 -5.92 -12.44 -0.48
CA ILE A 286 -6.54 -11.56 -1.48
C ILE A 286 -5.65 -11.42 -2.71
N PHE A 287 -6.25 -11.08 -3.83
CA PHE A 287 -5.53 -10.54 -4.97
C PHE A 287 -5.32 -9.05 -4.72
N GLY A 288 -4.06 -8.63 -4.54
CA GLY A 288 -3.69 -7.31 -4.04
C GLY A 288 -2.25 -6.94 -4.44
N GLY A 289 -1.38 -6.75 -3.48
CA GLY A 289 0.02 -6.37 -3.66
C GLY A 289 0.35 -4.98 -3.14
N GLN A 290 1.25 -4.29 -3.83
CA GLN A 290 1.51 -2.88 -3.55
C GLN A 290 0.20 -2.09 -3.60
N GLY A 291 0.00 -1.18 -2.71
CA GLY A 291 -1.24 -0.40 -2.60
C GLY A 291 -2.32 -1.02 -1.72
N THR A 292 -2.24 -2.31 -1.39
CA THR A 292 -3.22 -2.95 -0.49
C THR A 292 -3.26 -2.29 0.88
N ILE A 293 -2.09 -2.18 1.55
CA ILE A 293 -1.90 -1.47 2.84
C ILE A 293 -0.55 -0.76 2.88
N ASN A 294 -0.19 -0.06 1.83
CA ASN A 294 1.12 0.60 1.69
C ASN A 294 1.40 1.69 2.75
N VAL A 295 0.35 2.19 3.38
CA VAL A 295 0.40 3.21 4.42
C VAL A 295 -0.30 2.71 5.69
N PRO A 296 -0.03 3.30 6.87
CA PRO A 296 -0.70 2.92 8.11
C PRO A 296 -2.23 3.00 7.98
N SER A 297 -2.89 1.86 7.96
CA SER A 297 -4.31 1.71 7.58
C SER A 297 -5.23 1.31 8.75
N TRP A 298 -4.76 1.47 9.98
CA TRP A 298 -5.52 1.17 11.19
C TRP A 298 -6.62 2.18 11.47
N SER A 299 -7.78 1.69 11.97
CA SER A 299 -8.77 2.55 12.62
C SER A 299 -8.20 3.13 13.92
N PRO A 300 -8.65 4.34 14.35
CA PRO A 300 -8.12 4.97 15.56
C PRO A 300 -8.30 4.14 16.85
N ASP A 301 -9.28 3.25 16.89
CA ASP A 301 -9.56 2.35 18.02
C ASP A 301 -8.80 1.02 17.96
N SER A 302 -7.95 0.82 16.96
CA SER A 302 -7.17 -0.41 16.74
C SER A 302 -7.99 -1.68 16.48
N GLN A 303 -9.27 -1.55 16.14
CA GLN A 303 -10.14 -2.71 15.93
C GLN A 303 -10.23 -3.14 14.46
N GLN A 304 -9.90 -2.24 13.53
CA GLN A 304 -10.14 -2.44 12.12
C GLN A 304 -8.94 -2.01 11.27
N ILE A 305 -8.81 -2.65 10.10
CA ILE A 305 -7.81 -2.31 9.08
C ILE A 305 -8.56 -1.99 7.78
N ALA A 306 -8.26 -0.85 7.17
CA ALA A 306 -8.70 -0.56 5.82
C ALA A 306 -7.68 -1.13 4.81
N PHE A 307 -8.14 -1.71 3.72
CA PHE A 307 -7.28 -2.27 2.68
C PHE A 307 -7.98 -2.27 1.32
N VAL A 308 -7.21 -2.48 0.27
CA VAL A 308 -7.73 -2.63 -1.09
C VAL A 308 -7.45 -4.03 -1.59
N SER A 309 -8.47 -4.69 -2.13
CA SER A 309 -8.34 -5.89 -2.94
C SER A 309 -8.72 -5.61 -4.39
N TYR A 310 -8.22 -6.43 -5.31
CA TYR A 310 -8.48 -6.29 -6.73
C TYR A 310 -9.19 -7.50 -7.30
N THR A 311 -9.94 -7.30 -8.38
CA THR A 311 -10.52 -8.35 -9.20
C THR A 311 -10.04 -8.16 -10.63
N GLN A 312 -9.44 -9.21 -11.19
CA GLN A 312 -9.02 -9.21 -12.59
C GLN A 312 -10.23 -9.27 -13.51
N MET A 313 -10.28 -8.38 -14.50
CA MET A 313 -11.32 -8.35 -15.54
C MET A 313 -10.92 -9.16 -16.77
#